data_57b261b21a39978fe5a67930360393a7
#
_entry.id   57b261b21a39978fe5a67930360393a7
#
_cell.length_a   1.000
_cell.length_b   1.000
_cell.length_c   1.000
_cell.angle_alpha   90.00
_cell.angle_beta   90.00
_cell.angle_gamma   90.00
#
_symmetry.space_group_name_H-M   'P 1'
#
loop_
_entity.id
_entity.type
_entity.pdbx_description
1 polymer ?
#
loop_
_entity_poly.entity_id
_entity_poly.type
_entity_poly.pdbx_seq_one_letter_code
_entity_poly.pdbx_strand_id
1 'polypeptide(L)'
;MIILSYILFPLFIILSIIHLYFCYKENEKWRKITKPTLLLTLGLAVLFYSPSSYLIYIACFFCFVGDIFLLFNKNEKIFVVGGTLFLVAHLIHTFLLISRSSLDRIHFSIYIILGILTIVFGLLSFFIIKPYMKNLDKRTSYSLYVCFLFINAYFSVVATIITYNPLYLLILLGYIFYLISDTTLFITTFHRDIPRRDFPIMLTYLLAELSIVLGFILTLNL
;
A
#
# COMPACT_ATOMS: atom_id res chain seq x y z
N MET A 1 24.75 -11.78 -2.92
CA MET A 1 23.45 -11.15 -3.21
C MET A 1 22.92 -10.43 -1.98
N ILE A 2 22.87 -11.04 -0.80
CA ILE A 2 22.33 -10.44 0.44
C ILE A 2 23.07 -9.15 0.87
N ILE A 3 24.37 -9.01 0.60
CA ILE A 3 25.14 -7.79 0.91
C ILE A 3 24.56 -6.56 0.18
N LEU A 4 24.05 -6.74 -1.05
CA LEU A 4 23.47 -5.66 -1.82
C LEU A 4 22.15 -5.17 -1.20
N SER A 5 21.36 -6.06 -0.58
CA SER A 5 20.14 -5.65 0.11
C SER A 5 20.44 -4.76 1.33
N TYR A 6 21.53 -5.05 2.08
CA TYR A 6 21.97 -4.20 3.20
C TYR A 6 22.41 -2.79 2.78
N ILE A 7 22.73 -2.59 1.50
CA ILE A 7 23.01 -1.26 0.93
C ILE A 7 21.71 -0.61 0.42
N LEU A 8 20.85 -1.40 -0.24
CA LEU A 8 19.64 -0.88 -0.88
C LEU A 8 18.56 -0.45 0.13
N PHE A 9 18.39 -1.12 1.28
CA PHE A 9 17.44 -0.67 2.31
C PHE A 9 17.79 0.71 2.89
N PRO A 10 19.03 0.99 3.36
CA PRO A 10 19.43 2.33 3.76
C PRO A 10 19.32 3.36 2.61
N LEU A 11 19.66 2.97 1.38
CA LEU A 11 19.52 3.82 0.21
C LEU A 11 18.04 4.21 -0.03
N PHE A 12 17.10 3.27 0.10
CA PHE A 12 15.67 3.57 0.04
C PHE A 12 15.26 4.61 1.11
N ILE A 13 15.74 4.48 2.35
CA ILE A 13 15.44 5.44 3.42
C ILE A 13 15.99 6.83 3.07
N ILE A 14 17.23 6.92 2.60
CA ILE A 14 17.85 8.20 2.20
C ILE A 14 17.06 8.84 1.04
N LEU A 15 16.74 8.07 0.00
CA LEU A 15 15.96 8.55 -1.14
C LEU A 15 14.56 9.00 -0.69
N SER A 16 13.94 8.29 0.26
CA SER A 16 12.63 8.66 0.83
C SER A 16 12.69 10.01 1.55
N ILE A 17 13.73 10.25 2.35
CA ILE A 17 13.93 11.55 3.04
C ILE A 17 14.12 12.67 2.01
N ILE A 18 14.95 12.44 0.98
CA ILE A 18 15.18 13.41 -0.09
C ILE A 18 13.88 13.71 -0.85
N HIS A 19 13.10 12.67 -1.18
CA HIS A 19 11.81 12.83 -1.85
C HIS A 19 10.81 13.62 -1.00
N LEU A 20 10.68 13.30 0.30
CA LEU A 20 9.83 14.03 1.23
C LEU A 20 10.23 15.50 1.37
N TYR A 21 11.52 15.81 1.35
CA TYR A 21 11.99 17.19 1.32
C TYR A 21 11.48 17.94 0.08
N PHE A 22 11.53 17.30 -1.12
CA PHE A 22 11.01 17.91 -2.34
C PHE A 22 9.48 18.01 -2.34
N CYS A 23 8.76 17.06 -1.72
CA CYS A 23 7.33 17.17 -1.50
C CYS A 23 6.98 18.37 -0.60
N TYR A 24 7.72 18.54 0.50
CA TYR A 24 7.53 19.68 1.42
C TYR A 24 7.83 21.03 0.76
N LYS A 25 8.85 21.09 -0.11
CA LYS A 25 9.21 22.28 -0.90
C LYS A 25 8.36 22.49 -2.14
N GLU A 26 7.37 21.61 -2.40
CA GLU A 26 6.51 21.63 -3.60
C GLU A 26 7.29 21.68 -4.93
N ASN A 27 8.49 21.09 -4.95
CA ASN A 27 9.34 21.05 -6.13
C ASN A 27 8.94 19.94 -7.10
N GLU A 28 8.05 20.26 -8.04
CA GLU A 28 7.43 19.30 -8.96
C GLU A 28 8.48 18.55 -9.82
N LYS A 29 9.53 19.25 -10.28
CA LYS A 29 10.59 18.66 -11.12
C LYS A 29 11.31 17.52 -10.38
N TRP A 30 11.83 17.80 -9.20
CA TRP A 30 12.57 16.81 -8.42
C TRP A 30 11.68 15.70 -7.88
N ARG A 31 10.44 15.99 -7.53
CA ARG A 31 9.44 14.96 -7.16
C ARG A 31 9.24 13.94 -8.27
N LYS A 32 9.03 14.39 -9.52
CA LYS A 32 8.84 13.50 -10.68
C LYS A 32 10.06 12.62 -10.96
N ILE A 33 11.27 13.11 -10.64
CA ILE A 33 12.51 12.35 -10.82
C ILE A 33 12.70 11.33 -9.68
N THR A 34 12.48 11.76 -8.45
CA THR A 34 12.78 10.92 -7.27
C THR A 34 11.70 9.88 -6.99
N LYS A 35 10.42 10.15 -7.28
CA LYS A 35 9.32 9.22 -6.98
C LYS A 35 9.52 7.81 -7.57
N PRO A 36 9.85 7.65 -8.86
CA PRO A 36 10.04 6.32 -9.44
C PRO A 36 11.22 5.54 -8.84
N THR A 37 12.24 6.22 -8.30
CA THR A 37 13.40 5.51 -7.74
C THR A 37 13.11 4.81 -6.41
N LEU A 38 12.07 5.22 -5.69
CA LEU A 38 11.75 4.73 -4.34
C LEU A 38 11.37 3.25 -4.36
N LEU A 39 10.24 2.92 -4.99
CA LEU A 39 9.72 1.55 -5.02
C LEU A 39 10.61 0.61 -5.83
N LEU A 40 11.29 1.12 -6.85
CA LEU A 40 12.30 0.35 -7.58
C LEU A 40 13.45 -0.07 -6.64
N THR A 41 13.97 0.87 -5.83
CA THR A 41 15.05 0.57 -4.87
C THR A 41 14.58 -0.39 -3.78
N LEU A 42 13.38 -0.20 -3.24
CA LEU A 42 12.80 -1.09 -2.23
C LEU A 42 12.59 -2.50 -2.80
N GLY A 43 11.99 -2.61 -3.99
CA GLY A 43 11.76 -3.89 -4.65
C GLY A 43 13.06 -4.64 -4.95
N LEU A 44 14.09 -3.96 -5.43
CA LEU A 44 15.41 -4.56 -5.64
C LEU A 44 16.04 -4.99 -4.30
N ALA A 45 15.89 -4.22 -3.22
CA ALA A 45 16.35 -4.61 -1.90
C ALA A 45 15.74 -5.94 -1.44
N VAL A 46 14.43 -6.12 -1.67
CA VAL A 46 13.70 -7.36 -1.40
C VAL A 46 14.21 -8.52 -2.24
N LEU A 47 14.37 -8.32 -3.54
CA LEU A 47 14.81 -9.35 -4.48
C LEU A 47 16.21 -9.87 -4.12
N PHE A 48 17.14 -8.97 -3.74
CA PHE A 48 18.49 -9.33 -3.34
C PHE A 48 18.59 -9.87 -1.90
N TYR A 49 17.57 -9.62 -1.06
CA TYR A 49 17.50 -10.17 0.29
C TYR A 49 17.24 -11.68 0.23
N SER A 50 16.19 -12.11 -0.48
CA SER A 50 15.88 -13.52 -0.65
C SER A 50 15.16 -13.76 -1.99
N PRO A 51 15.65 -14.71 -2.82
CA PRO A 51 14.95 -15.10 -4.05
C PRO A 51 13.52 -15.62 -3.80
N SER A 52 13.24 -16.22 -2.63
CA SER A 52 11.88 -16.64 -2.25
C SER A 52 10.89 -15.49 -2.05
N SER A 53 11.40 -14.24 -2.01
CA SER A 53 10.60 -13.01 -1.89
C SER A 53 10.13 -12.43 -3.23
N TYR A 54 10.24 -13.18 -4.34
CA TYR A 54 9.92 -12.67 -5.68
C TYR A 54 8.51 -12.08 -5.81
N LEU A 55 7.51 -12.63 -5.10
CA LEU A 55 6.15 -12.07 -5.12
C LEU A 55 6.07 -10.71 -4.45
N ILE A 56 6.85 -10.47 -3.37
CA ILE A 56 6.92 -9.16 -2.73
C ILE A 56 7.58 -8.16 -3.69
N TYR A 57 8.65 -8.59 -4.38
CA TYR A 57 9.27 -7.78 -5.44
C TYR A 57 8.27 -7.44 -6.55
N ILE A 58 7.47 -8.42 -7.03
CA ILE A 58 6.44 -8.18 -8.05
C ILE A 58 5.39 -7.19 -7.55
N ALA A 59 4.95 -7.29 -6.30
CA ALA A 59 4.02 -6.31 -5.72
C ALA A 59 4.64 -4.90 -5.70
N CYS A 60 5.89 -4.74 -5.23
CA CYS A 60 6.61 -3.47 -5.29
C CYS A 60 6.76 -2.95 -6.74
N PHE A 61 6.94 -3.83 -7.72
CA PHE A 61 7.02 -3.46 -9.13
C PHE A 61 5.69 -2.91 -9.65
N PHE A 62 4.55 -3.52 -9.27
CA PHE A 62 3.23 -2.98 -9.62
C PHE A 62 2.99 -1.61 -8.96
N CYS A 63 3.37 -1.43 -7.70
CA CYS A 63 3.31 -0.14 -7.02
C CYS A 63 4.21 0.89 -7.72
N PHE A 64 5.44 0.52 -8.10
CA PHE A 64 6.35 1.38 -8.86
C PHE A 64 5.73 1.86 -10.18
N VAL A 65 5.14 0.95 -10.97
CA VAL A 65 4.48 1.30 -12.23
C VAL A 65 3.25 2.17 -11.95
N GLY A 66 2.46 1.84 -10.94
CA GLY A 66 1.32 2.65 -10.46
C GLY A 66 1.73 4.07 -10.11
N ASP A 67 2.85 4.23 -9.41
CA ASP A 67 3.42 5.54 -9.07
C ASP A 67 3.77 6.37 -10.30
N ILE A 68 4.31 5.75 -11.35
CA ILE A 68 4.60 6.44 -12.62
C ILE A 68 3.29 6.96 -13.24
N PHE A 69 2.24 6.13 -13.29
CA PHE A 69 0.94 6.56 -13.81
C PHE A 69 0.33 7.70 -12.97
N LEU A 70 0.45 7.65 -11.65
CA LEU A 70 -0.05 8.71 -10.77
C LEU A 70 0.72 10.03 -10.88
N LEU A 71 1.93 10.07 -11.45
CA LEU A 71 2.59 11.33 -11.79
C LEU A 71 1.83 12.14 -12.87
N PHE A 72 1.01 11.46 -13.68
CA PHE A 72 0.19 12.06 -14.73
C PHE A 72 -1.30 12.12 -14.35
N ASN A 73 -1.61 12.25 -13.06
CA ASN A 73 -2.95 12.15 -12.46
C ASN A 73 -4.00 13.19 -12.92
N LYS A 74 -3.60 14.19 -13.74
CA LYS A 74 -4.53 15.14 -14.36
C LYS A 74 -5.55 14.47 -15.29
N ASN A 75 -5.25 13.27 -15.78
CA ASN A 75 -6.16 12.48 -16.60
C ASN A 75 -6.79 11.37 -15.74
N GLU A 76 -8.13 11.42 -15.58
CA GLU A 76 -8.88 10.45 -14.76
C GLU A 76 -8.66 9.00 -15.21
N LYS A 77 -8.52 8.73 -16.51
CA LYS A 77 -8.25 7.37 -17.01
C LYS A 77 -6.89 6.87 -16.55
N ILE A 78 -5.88 7.73 -16.60
CA ILE A 78 -4.52 7.41 -16.14
C ILE A 78 -4.51 7.17 -14.62
N PHE A 79 -5.25 7.98 -13.86
CA PHE A 79 -5.41 7.78 -12.43
C PHE A 79 -6.02 6.41 -12.10
N VAL A 80 -7.08 6.01 -12.83
CA VAL A 80 -7.72 4.69 -12.65
C VAL A 80 -6.74 3.55 -12.96
N VAL A 81 -5.94 3.66 -14.03
CA VAL A 81 -4.91 2.66 -14.35
C VAL A 81 -3.89 2.55 -13.22
N GLY A 82 -3.40 3.68 -12.69
CA GLY A 82 -2.49 3.69 -11.52
C GLY A 82 -3.12 2.98 -10.32
N GLY A 83 -4.34 3.32 -9.95
CA GLY A 83 -5.09 2.68 -8.86
C GLY A 83 -5.29 1.17 -9.07
N THR A 84 -5.55 0.74 -10.31
CA THR A 84 -5.68 -0.70 -10.63
C THR A 84 -4.36 -1.45 -10.43
N LEU A 85 -3.23 -0.85 -10.73
CA LEU A 85 -1.92 -1.45 -10.49
C LEU A 85 -1.64 -1.63 -8.99
N PHE A 86 -1.99 -0.66 -8.16
CA PHE A 86 -1.95 -0.82 -6.71
C PHE A 86 -2.88 -1.93 -6.23
N LEU A 87 -4.09 -2.03 -6.80
CA LEU A 87 -5.01 -3.12 -6.47
C LEU A 87 -4.39 -4.50 -6.76
N VAL A 88 -3.68 -4.66 -7.89
CA VAL A 88 -2.95 -5.90 -8.22
C VAL A 88 -1.88 -6.20 -7.15
N ALA A 89 -1.12 -5.20 -6.70
CA ALA A 89 -0.17 -5.38 -5.62
C ALA A 89 -0.86 -5.86 -4.32
N HIS A 90 -2.00 -5.29 -3.96
CA HIS A 90 -2.77 -5.72 -2.78
C HIS A 90 -3.33 -7.14 -2.91
N LEU A 91 -3.72 -7.58 -4.11
CA LEU A 91 -4.11 -8.97 -4.36
C LEU A 91 -2.94 -9.94 -4.15
N ILE A 92 -1.74 -9.56 -4.58
CA ILE A 92 -0.52 -10.34 -4.32
C ILE A 92 -0.25 -10.42 -2.80
N HIS A 93 -0.40 -9.33 -2.08
CA HIS A 93 -0.26 -9.31 -0.62
C HIS A 93 -1.30 -10.21 0.08
N THR A 94 -2.57 -10.17 -0.38
CA THR A 94 -3.61 -11.08 0.11
C THR A 94 -3.21 -12.55 -0.08
N PHE A 95 -2.74 -12.89 -1.27
CA PHE A 95 -2.25 -14.23 -1.58
C PHE A 95 -1.09 -14.65 -0.67
N LEU A 96 -0.11 -13.74 -0.44
CA LEU A 96 1.01 -14.00 0.45
C LEU A 96 0.56 -14.20 1.90
N LEU A 97 -0.37 -13.41 2.40
CA LEU A 97 -0.94 -13.59 3.74
C LEU A 97 -1.61 -14.95 3.88
N ILE A 98 -2.46 -15.33 2.93
CA ILE A 98 -3.17 -16.62 2.95
C ILE A 98 -2.20 -17.79 2.89
N SER A 99 -1.25 -17.76 1.96
CA SER A 99 -0.34 -18.89 1.73
C SER A 99 0.69 -19.09 2.84
N ARG A 100 1.08 -18.03 3.57
CA ARG A 100 2.15 -18.09 4.58
C ARG A 100 1.68 -18.27 6.00
N SER A 101 0.45 -17.90 6.30
CA SER A 101 -0.08 -17.93 7.66
C SER A 101 -0.99 -19.13 7.94
N SER A 102 -0.96 -20.16 7.06
CA SER A 102 -1.84 -21.35 7.19
C SER A 102 -3.32 -20.98 7.38
N LEU A 103 -3.75 -19.89 6.72
CA LEU A 103 -5.13 -19.41 6.78
C LEU A 103 -6.13 -20.42 6.18
N ASP A 104 -5.65 -21.40 5.42
CA ASP A 104 -6.40 -22.57 4.94
C ASP A 104 -6.98 -23.43 6.08
N ARG A 105 -6.37 -23.36 7.28
CA ARG A 105 -6.82 -24.08 8.49
C ARG A 105 -7.85 -23.34 9.33
N ILE A 106 -8.27 -22.15 8.89
CA ILE A 106 -9.21 -21.33 9.64
C ILE A 106 -10.64 -21.89 9.56
N HIS A 107 -11.35 -21.77 10.66
CA HIS A 107 -12.78 -22.10 10.70
C HIS A 107 -13.56 -21.23 9.69
N PHE A 108 -14.44 -21.82 8.89
CA PHE A 108 -15.24 -21.13 7.87
C PHE A 108 -15.99 -19.89 8.40
N SER A 109 -16.37 -19.90 9.68
CA SER A 109 -16.99 -18.74 10.35
C SER A 109 -16.16 -17.46 10.28
N ILE A 110 -14.83 -17.56 10.29
CA ILE A 110 -13.93 -16.38 10.20
C ILE A 110 -14.04 -15.72 8.82
N TYR A 111 -14.19 -16.50 7.75
CA TYR A 111 -14.43 -15.96 6.40
C TYR A 111 -15.80 -15.31 6.27
N ILE A 112 -16.84 -15.85 6.95
CA ILE A 112 -18.17 -15.20 7.01
C ILE A 112 -18.06 -13.85 7.72
N ILE A 113 -17.40 -13.81 8.88
CA ILE A 113 -17.17 -12.57 9.63
C ILE A 113 -16.40 -11.56 8.77
N LEU A 114 -15.35 -11.98 8.07
CA LEU A 114 -14.61 -11.13 7.14
C LEU A 114 -15.54 -10.52 6.07
N GLY A 115 -16.38 -11.37 5.45
CA GLY A 115 -17.32 -10.89 4.42
C GLY A 115 -18.28 -9.83 4.97
N ILE A 116 -18.90 -10.08 6.13
CA ILE A 116 -19.80 -9.13 6.78
C ILE A 116 -19.07 -7.82 7.12
N LEU A 117 -17.91 -7.90 7.77
CA LEU A 117 -17.14 -6.71 8.16
C LEU A 117 -16.66 -5.93 6.93
N THR A 118 -16.25 -6.61 5.85
CA THR A 118 -15.84 -5.95 4.60
C THR A 118 -17.01 -5.17 3.98
N ILE A 119 -18.21 -5.75 3.95
CA ILE A 119 -19.41 -5.05 3.46
C ILE A 119 -19.71 -3.82 4.33
N VAL A 120 -19.73 -4.00 5.64
CA VAL A 120 -19.97 -2.89 6.59
C VAL A 120 -18.93 -1.78 6.41
N PHE A 121 -17.66 -2.13 6.32
CA PHE A 121 -16.56 -1.16 6.15
C PHE A 121 -16.63 -0.45 4.80
N GLY A 122 -16.98 -1.18 3.73
CA GLY A 122 -17.22 -0.61 2.40
C GLY A 122 -18.39 0.38 2.41
N LEU A 123 -19.50 0.04 3.04
CA LEU A 123 -20.65 0.95 3.17
C LEU A 123 -20.29 2.18 4.03
N LEU A 124 -19.61 1.99 5.14
CA LEU A 124 -19.16 3.11 5.98
C LEU A 124 -18.24 4.05 5.20
N SER A 125 -17.25 3.53 4.48
CA SER A 125 -16.35 4.34 3.67
C SER A 125 -17.10 5.10 2.57
N PHE A 126 -18.10 4.45 1.94
CA PHE A 126 -18.96 5.06 0.91
C PHE A 126 -19.78 6.25 1.45
N PHE A 127 -20.29 6.16 2.67
CA PHE A 127 -21.05 7.25 3.28
C PHE A 127 -20.14 8.34 3.85
N ILE A 128 -19.02 7.98 4.47
CA ILE A 128 -18.05 8.93 5.04
C ILE A 128 -17.44 9.81 3.95
N ILE A 129 -17.10 9.24 2.78
CA ILE A 129 -16.49 10.01 1.67
C ILE A 129 -17.50 10.88 0.90
N LYS A 130 -18.83 10.67 1.10
CA LYS A 130 -19.90 11.37 0.37
C LYS A 130 -19.77 12.91 0.34
N PRO A 131 -19.45 13.60 1.45
CA PRO A 131 -19.31 15.07 1.43
C PRO A 131 -18.12 15.54 0.56
N TYR A 132 -17.11 14.71 0.40
CA TYR A 132 -15.89 15.00 -0.35
C TYR A 132 -15.98 14.55 -1.81
N MET A 133 -16.84 13.58 -2.11
CA MET A 133 -16.95 12.94 -3.43
C MET A 133 -18.41 12.79 -3.84
N LYS A 134 -18.93 13.79 -4.57
CA LYS A 134 -20.33 13.81 -5.02
C LYS A 134 -20.61 12.82 -6.16
N ASN A 135 -19.61 12.57 -7.03
CA ASN A 135 -19.74 11.63 -8.14
C ASN A 135 -19.86 10.20 -7.60
N LEU A 136 -20.92 9.50 -8.02
CA LEU A 136 -21.25 8.16 -7.53
C LEU A 136 -20.19 7.12 -7.94
N ASP A 137 -19.74 7.16 -9.19
CA ASP A 137 -18.77 6.18 -9.71
C ASP A 137 -17.42 6.27 -9.00
N LYS A 138 -16.94 7.49 -8.77
CA LYS A 138 -15.69 7.74 -8.03
C LYS A 138 -15.80 7.27 -6.59
N ARG A 139 -16.94 7.52 -5.95
CA ARG A 139 -17.23 7.10 -4.58
C ARG A 139 -17.28 5.57 -4.47
N THR A 140 -17.95 4.92 -5.41
CA THR A 140 -18.01 3.45 -5.47
C THR A 140 -16.63 2.85 -5.70
N SER A 141 -15.85 3.39 -6.64
CA SER A 141 -14.48 2.93 -6.92
C SER A 141 -13.56 3.08 -5.70
N TYR A 142 -13.63 4.21 -5.00
CA TYR A 142 -12.90 4.41 -3.74
C TYR A 142 -13.31 3.37 -2.68
N SER A 143 -14.61 3.18 -2.46
CA SER A 143 -15.09 2.27 -1.43
C SER A 143 -14.72 0.81 -1.72
N LEU A 144 -14.77 0.38 -2.98
CA LEU A 144 -14.29 -0.92 -3.40
C LEU A 144 -12.79 -1.08 -3.15
N TYR A 145 -11.99 -0.09 -3.50
CA TYR A 145 -10.56 -0.09 -3.23
C TYR A 145 -10.25 -0.22 -1.72
N VAL A 146 -10.93 0.56 -0.89
CA VAL A 146 -10.78 0.52 0.58
C VAL A 146 -11.17 -0.85 1.16
N CYS A 147 -12.13 -1.56 0.55
CA CYS A 147 -12.44 -2.94 0.95
C CYS A 147 -11.21 -3.87 0.81
N PHE A 148 -10.42 -3.74 -0.25
CA PHE A 148 -9.20 -4.54 -0.41
C PHE A 148 -8.13 -4.20 0.63
N LEU A 149 -7.96 -2.93 1.00
CA LEU A 149 -7.08 -2.54 2.10
C LEU A 149 -7.54 -3.18 3.41
N PHE A 150 -8.86 -3.15 3.67
CA PHE A 150 -9.44 -3.76 4.87
C PHE A 150 -9.25 -5.27 4.92
N ILE A 151 -9.43 -5.99 3.80
CA ILE A 151 -9.23 -7.44 3.71
C ILE A 151 -7.80 -7.80 4.14
N ASN A 152 -6.80 -7.08 3.63
CA ASN A 152 -5.40 -7.32 3.98
C ASN A 152 -5.10 -6.98 5.46
N ALA A 153 -5.66 -5.89 5.98
CA ALA A 153 -5.55 -5.54 7.39
C ALA A 153 -6.16 -6.63 8.29
N TYR A 154 -7.36 -7.12 7.93
CA TYR A 154 -8.03 -8.21 8.64
C TYR A 154 -7.18 -9.49 8.65
N PHE A 155 -6.71 -9.93 7.48
CA PHE A 155 -5.87 -11.13 7.39
C PHE A 155 -4.56 -10.98 8.15
N SER A 156 -3.99 -9.77 8.26
CA SER A 156 -2.80 -9.53 9.08
C SER A 156 -3.07 -9.79 10.57
N VAL A 157 -4.23 -9.36 11.08
CA VAL A 157 -4.65 -9.64 12.46
C VAL A 157 -4.86 -11.14 12.66
N VAL A 158 -5.59 -11.78 11.75
CA VAL A 158 -5.88 -13.21 11.84
C VAL A 158 -4.59 -14.04 11.77
N ALA A 159 -3.67 -13.67 10.87
CA ALA A 159 -2.36 -14.30 10.77
C ALA A 159 -1.56 -14.18 12.09
N THR A 160 -1.58 -13.00 12.72
CA THR A 160 -0.97 -12.79 14.04
C THR A 160 -1.53 -13.78 15.09
N ILE A 161 -2.84 -13.91 15.13
CA ILE A 161 -3.52 -14.78 16.12
C ILE A 161 -3.20 -16.25 15.88
N ILE A 162 -3.22 -16.71 14.63
CA ILE A 162 -3.03 -18.13 14.29
C ILE A 162 -1.59 -18.56 14.44
N THR A 163 -0.66 -17.74 13.99
CA THR A 163 0.77 -18.07 14.00
C THR A 163 1.46 -17.67 15.30
N TYR A 164 0.79 -16.93 16.18
CA TYR A 164 1.36 -16.30 17.38
C TYR A 164 2.56 -15.39 17.04
N ASN A 165 2.62 -14.89 15.81
CA ASN A 165 3.74 -14.08 15.34
C ASN A 165 3.33 -12.59 15.23
N PRO A 166 3.84 -11.72 16.13
CA PRO A 166 3.47 -10.30 16.14
C PRO A 166 4.02 -9.52 14.94
N LEU A 167 4.94 -10.09 14.14
CA LEU A 167 5.48 -9.43 12.96
C LEU A 167 4.42 -9.17 11.87
N TYR A 168 3.34 -9.95 11.85
CA TYR A 168 2.19 -9.66 10.98
C TYR A 168 1.49 -8.33 11.32
N LEU A 169 1.64 -7.80 12.54
CA LEU A 169 1.13 -6.47 12.91
C LEU A 169 1.86 -5.33 12.18
N LEU A 170 3.09 -5.55 11.68
CA LEU A 170 3.75 -4.58 10.80
C LEU A 170 2.98 -4.42 9.49
N ILE A 171 2.42 -5.51 8.95
CA ILE A 171 1.59 -5.48 7.74
C ILE A 171 0.29 -4.72 8.03
N LEU A 172 -0.36 -4.99 9.17
CA LEU A 172 -1.53 -4.22 9.62
C LEU A 172 -1.23 -2.71 9.70
N LEU A 173 -0.13 -2.34 10.34
CA LEU A 173 0.31 -0.94 10.45
C LEU A 173 0.50 -0.30 9.06
N GLY A 174 1.09 -1.04 8.14
CA GLY A 174 1.23 -0.61 6.75
C GLY A 174 -0.12 -0.34 6.09
N TYR A 175 -1.12 -1.20 6.27
CA TYR A 175 -2.46 -0.98 5.71
C TYR A 175 -3.20 0.19 6.35
N ILE A 176 -2.96 0.49 7.62
CA ILE A 176 -3.47 1.72 8.26
C ILE A 176 -2.85 2.95 7.58
N PHE A 177 -1.55 2.97 7.35
CA PHE A 177 -0.88 4.06 6.65
C PHE A 177 -1.32 4.19 5.19
N TYR A 178 -1.56 3.09 4.48
CA TYR A 178 -2.15 3.12 3.13
C TYR A 178 -3.53 3.78 3.13
N LEU A 179 -4.40 3.40 4.06
CA LEU A 179 -5.73 3.99 4.17
C LEU A 179 -5.65 5.52 4.35
N ILE A 180 -4.73 6.00 5.19
CA ILE A 180 -4.52 7.45 5.41
C ILE A 180 -3.99 8.12 4.13
N SER A 181 -2.97 7.54 3.50
CA SER A 181 -2.35 8.04 2.28
C SER A 181 -3.38 8.19 1.16
N ASP A 182 -4.07 7.08 0.86
CA ASP A 182 -4.93 7.02 -0.31
C ASP A 182 -6.24 7.78 -0.12
N THR A 183 -6.77 7.81 1.11
CA THR A 183 -7.91 8.69 1.44
C THR A 183 -7.53 10.15 1.21
N THR A 184 -6.35 10.57 1.66
CA THR A 184 -5.85 11.94 1.44
C THR A 184 -5.64 12.21 -0.05
N LEU A 185 -5.07 11.26 -0.80
CA LEU A 185 -4.89 11.37 -2.24
C LEU A 185 -6.24 11.53 -2.97
N PHE A 186 -7.24 10.70 -2.65
CA PHE A 186 -8.56 10.78 -3.25
C PHE A 186 -9.26 12.12 -2.94
N ILE A 187 -9.27 12.55 -1.68
CA ILE A 187 -9.89 13.81 -1.27
C ILE A 187 -9.23 15.00 -1.99
N THR A 188 -7.90 15.05 -2.02
CA THR A 188 -7.18 16.16 -2.62
C THR A 188 -7.24 16.18 -4.14
N THR A 189 -7.43 15.02 -4.77
CA THR A 189 -7.57 14.92 -6.23
C THR A 189 -8.99 15.31 -6.70
N PHE A 190 -10.02 14.95 -5.95
CA PHE A 190 -11.42 15.07 -6.45
C PHE A 190 -12.28 16.11 -5.72
N HIS A 191 -11.85 16.61 -4.57
CA HIS A 191 -12.64 17.57 -3.80
C HIS A 191 -11.93 18.91 -3.61
N ARG A 192 -10.89 18.95 -2.80
CA ARG A 192 -10.17 20.19 -2.45
C ARG A 192 -8.70 19.91 -2.26
N ASP A 193 -7.88 20.66 -2.97
CA ASP A 193 -6.44 20.63 -2.77
C ASP A 193 -6.04 21.27 -1.43
N ILE A 194 -4.97 20.78 -0.82
CA ILE A 194 -4.40 21.29 0.42
C ILE A 194 -2.93 21.69 0.21
N PRO A 195 -2.44 22.72 0.92
CA PRO A 195 -1.02 23.09 0.85
C PRO A 195 -0.13 21.89 1.16
N ARG A 196 0.92 21.71 0.37
CA ARG A 196 1.91 20.63 0.53
C ARG A 196 1.29 19.21 0.57
N ARG A 197 0.17 19.01 -0.14
CA ARG A 197 -0.58 17.74 -0.13
C ARG A 197 0.29 16.50 -0.35
N ASP A 198 1.30 16.61 -1.19
CA ASP A 198 2.16 15.48 -1.54
C ASP A 198 3.07 15.04 -0.39
N PHE A 199 3.32 15.92 0.59
CA PHE A 199 4.13 15.55 1.75
C PHE A 199 3.42 14.53 2.65
N PRO A 200 2.20 14.78 3.21
CA PRO A 200 1.52 13.78 4.04
C PRO A 200 1.16 12.52 3.26
N ILE A 201 0.77 12.61 1.98
CA ILE A 201 0.48 11.46 1.13
C ILE A 201 1.72 10.58 1.02
N MET A 202 2.86 11.15 0.61
CA MET A 202 4.07 10.37 0.41
C MET A 202 4.70 9.88 1.71
N LEU A 203 4.59 10.62 2.81
CA LEU A 203 5.06 10.19 4.11
C LEU A 203 4.33 8.91 4.55
N THR A 204 3.00 8.93 4.56
CA THR A 204 2.19 7.77 4.95
C THR A 204 2.33 6.61 3.97
N TYR A 205 2.42 6.89 2.68
CA TYR A 205 2.65 5.88 1.64
C TYR A 205 3.99 5.14 1.83
N LEU A 206 5.09 5.87 2.04
CA LEU A 206 6.41 5.26 2.22
C LEU A 206 6.51 4.47 3.53
N LEU A 207 5.86 4.94 4.59
CA LEU A 207 5.73 4.19 5.84
C LEU A 207 4.90 2.91 5.62
N ALA A 208 3.84 2.97 4.82
CA ALA A 208 3.02 1.82 4.47
C ALA A 208 3.84 0.75 3.75
N GLU A 209 4.50 1.12 2.65
CA GLU A 209 5.32 0.21 1.85
C GLU A 209 6.44 -0.43 2.66
N LEU A 210 7.17 0.39 3.44
CA LEU A 210 8.25 -0.12 4.29
C LEU A 210 7.72 -1.10 5.34
N SER A 211 6.61 -0.78 6.00
CA SER A 211 6.02 -1.63 7.04
C SER A 211 5.53 -2.96 6.47
N ILE A 212 4.85 -2.95 5.32
CA ILE A 212 4.36 -4.16 4.66
C ILE A 212 5.52 -5.04 4.20
N VAL A 213 6.50 -4.45 3.52
CA VAL A 213 7.66 -5.17 3.02
C VAL A 213 8.45 -5.79 4.17
N LEU A 214 8.74 -5.03 5.23
CA LEU A 214 9.43 -5.57 6.42
C LEU A 214 8.61 -6.68 7.09
N GLY A 215 7.30 -6.50 7.24
CA GLY A 215 6.42 -7.53 7.79
C GLY A 215 6.51 -8.84 7.01
N PHE A 216 6.44 -8.79 5.68
CA PHE A 216 6.58 -9.98 4.84
C PHE A 216 7.98 -10.59 4.86
N ILE A 217 9.05 -9.79 4.87
CA ILE A 217 10.44 -10.29 4.90
C ILE A 217 10.73 -10.98 6.23
N LEU A 218 10.36 -10.35 7.32
CA LEU A 218 10.63 -10.88 8.66
C LEU A 218 9.83 -12.13 8.96
N THR A 219 8.64 -12.28 8.36
CA THR A 219 7.84 -13.52 8.47
C THR A 219 8.31 -14.65 7.56
N LEU A 220 9.23 -14.39 6.61
CA LEU A 220 9.82 -15.43 5.74
C LEU A 220 10.82 -16.32 6.46
N ASN A 221 11.45 -15.83 7.49
CA ASN A 221 12.58 -16.50 8.16
C ASN A 221 12.15 -17.31 9.39
N LEU A 222 10.86 -17.52 9.53
CA LEU A 222 10.24 -18.28 10.63
C LEU A 222 9.46 -19.47 10.10
#